data_8632421532807076f6399a2c014b05cf
#
_entry.id   8632421532807076f6399a2c014b05cf
#
_cell.length_a   1.000
_cell.length_b   1.000
_cell.length_c   1.000
_cell.angle_alpha   90.00
_cell.angle_beta   90.00
_cell.angle_gamma   90.00
#
_symmetry.space_group_name_H-M   'P 1'
#
loop_
_entity.id
_entity.type
_entity.pdbx_description
1 polymer ?
#
loop_
_entity_poly.entity_id
_entity_poly.type
_entity_poly.pdbx_seq_one_letter_code
_entity_poly.pdbx_strand_id
1 'polypeptide(L)'
;MFAVAIDGPAGAGKSSVAKAAAKELGFVYVDTGAIYRTIALHVLRQGVDPHDAPAVEALLPHIQVELAYTPEGQKMLLNGEDVTGLIRTPEVSMATSACSAIPAVRAFLLELQRDLARKNNVLMDGRDIGTVVLPDAQLKIFLTASPEERARRRVAQLAEAGQQADYEAILRDIQQRDYQDSHRETAPLRPAEDAVLLDNSDFTFQQSVERLVGLVRERM
;
A
#
# COMPACT_ATOMS: atom_id res chain seq x y z
N MET A 1 7.25 -2.87 -20.64
CA MET A 1 6.70 -3.53 -19.44
C MET A 1 5.29 -3.01 -19.21
N PHE A 2 4.39 -3.82 -18.68
CA PHE A 2 3.00 -3.44 -18.40
C PHE A 2 2.86 -3.12 -16.91
N ALA A 3 2.34 -1.95 -16.58
CA ALA A 3 2.17 -1.50 -15.22
C ALA A 3 0.68 -1.30 -14.90
N VAL A 4 0.24 -1.87 -13.79
CA VAL A 4 -1.09 -1.65 -13.21
C VAL A 4 -0.93 -0.91 -11.89
N ALA A 5 -1.50 0.29 -11.82
CA ALA A 5 -1.57 1.09 -10.61
C ALA A 5 -2.89 0.79 -9.88
N ILE A 6 -2.82 0.44 -8.59
CA ILE A 6 -3.99 0.12 -7.79
C ILE A 6 -4.01 1.02 -6.56
N ASP A 7 -4.84 2.04 -6.58
CA ASP A 7 -5.02 2.96 -5.47
C ASP A 7 -6.34 2.71 -4.73
N GLY A 8 -6.47 3.28 -3.55
CA GLY A 8 -7.70 3.19 -2.77
C GLY A 8 -7.46 3.17 -1.26
N PRO A 9 -8.52 3.26 -0.45
CA PRO A 9 -8.45 3.42 0.99
C PRO A 9 -7.90 2.18 1.71
N ALA A 10 -7.52 2.36 2.98
CA ALA A 10 -7.07 1.26 3.83
C ALA A 10 -8.19 0.22 4.04
N GLY A 11 -7.86 -1.06 4.07
CA GLY A 11 -8.84 -2.13 4.30
C GLY A 11 -9.73 -2.48 3.10
N ALA A 12 -9.62 -1.82 1.95
CA ALA A 12 -10.39 -2.15 0.74
C ALA A 12 -10.01 -3.50 0.08
N GLY A 13 -9.01 -4.20 0.60
CA GLY A 13 -8.57 -5.49 0.07
C GLY A 13 -7.56 -5.41 -1.07
N LYS A 14 -7.03 -4.20 -1.39
CA LYS A 14 -6.07 -4.00 -2.50
C LYS A 14 -4.94 -5.01 -2.52
N SER A 15 -4.20 -5.12 -1.42
CA SER A 15 -3.00 -5.97 -1.34
C SER A 15 -3.33 -7.45 -1.55
N SER A 16 -4.43 -7.94 -0.98
CA SER A 16 -4.84 -9.33 -1.15
C SER A 16 -5.26 -9.62 -2.59
N VAL A 17 -6.10 -8.75 -3.17
CA VAL A 17 -6.61 -8.89 -4.54
C VAL A 17 -5.46 -8.72 -5.56
N ALA A 18 -4.62 -7.69 -5.39
CA ALA A 18 -3.48 -7.44 -6.27
C ALA A 18 -2.46 -8.59 -6.25
N LYS A 19 -2.15 -9.14 -5.06
CA LYS A 19 -1.23 -10.28 -4.91
C LYS A 19 -1.76 -11.52 -5.63
N ALA A 20 -3.06 -11.83 -5.49
CA ALA A 20 -3.67 -12.97 -6.15
C ALA A 20 -3.72 -12.79 -7.68
N ALA A 21 -4.14 -11.61 -8.15
CA ALA A 21 -4.18 -11.28 -9.57
C ALA A 21 -2.77 -11.29 -10.19
N ALA A 22 -1.75 -10.75 -9.52
CA ALA A 22 -0.37 -10.78 -9.99
C ALA A 22 0.14 -12.22 -10.17
N LYS A 23 -0.18 -13.10 -9.22
CA LYS A 23 0.17 -14.53 -9.32
C LYS A 23 -0.49 -15.18 -10.54
N GLU A 24 -1.76 -14.90 -10.82
CA GLU A 24 -2.48 -15.47 -11.96
C GLU A 24 -1.95 -14.93 -13.30
N LEU A 25 -1.56 -13.65 -13.34
CA LEU A 25 -1.04 -13.00 -14.54
C LEU A 25 0.46 -13.22 -14.78
N GLY A 26 1.19 -13.78 -13.82
CA GLY A 26 2.64 -13.88 -13.88
C GLY A 26 3.34 -12.52 -13.74
N PHE A 27 2.72 -11.55 -13.08
CA PHE A 27 3.26 -10.22 -12.83
C PHE A 27 3.92 -10.15 -11.45
N VAL A 28 4.81 -9.18 -11.29
CA VAL A 28 5.39 -8.86 -9.99
C VAL A 28 4.39 -8.02 -9.19
N TYR A 29 4.05 -8.48 -7.98
CA TYR A 29 3.28 -7.69 -7.04
C TYR A 29 4.19 -6.79 -6.23
N VAL A 30 3.84 -5.50 -6.08
CA VAL A 30 4.58 -4.50 -5.30
C VAL A 30 3.67 -3.87 -4.25
N ASP A 31 3.90 -4.21 -2.97
CA ASP A 31 3.29 -3.55 -1.79
C ASP A 31 4.08 -2.29 -1.44
N THR A 32 3.64 -1.13 -1.93
CA THR A 32 4.33 0.12 -1.58
C THR A 32 4.14 0.50 -0.12
N GLY A 33 3.04 0.10 0.50
CA GLY A 33 2.83 0.26 1.93
C GLY A 33 3.92 -0.44 2.76
N ALA A 34 4.43 -1.59 2.31
CA ALA A 34 5.55 -2.26 2.96
C ALA A 34 6.85 -1.45 2.83
N ILE A 35 7.07 -0.78 1.70
CA ILE A 35 8.23 0.09 1.47
C ILE A 35 8.23 1.25 2.48
N TYR A 36 7.10 1.96 2.62
CA TYR A 36 6.95 3.05 3.60
C TYR A 36 7.06 2.55 5.06
N ARG A 37 6.54 1.36 5.38
CA ARG A 37 6.68 0.76 6.70
C ARG A 37 8.13 0.43 7.05
N THR A 38 8.96 0.12 6.06
CA THR A 38 10.39 -0.11 6.27
C THR A 38 11.09 1.18 6.74
N ILE A 39 10.75 2.33 6.13
CA ILE A 39 11.24 3.64 6.62
C ILE A 39 10.75 3.90 8.05
N ALA A 40 9.44 3.72 8.31
CA ALA A 40 8.87 3.97 9.63
C ALA A 40 9.51 3.10 10.72
N LEU A 41 9.79 1.82 10.42
CA LEU A 41 10.52 0.94 11.34
C LEU A 41 11.91 1.48 11.66
N HIS A 42 12.64 1.97 10.66
CA HIS A 42 13.95 2.58 10.89
C HIS A 42 13.86 3.81 11.79
N VAL A 43 12.93 4.72 11.50
CA VAL A 43 12.69 5.94 12.29
C VAL A 43 12.43 5.59 13.77
N LEU A 44 11.54 4.62 14.02
CA LEU A 44 11.26 4.14 15.38
C LEU A 44 12.47 3.52 16.06
N ARG A 45 13.26 2.72 15.34
CA ARG A 45 14.51 2.11 15.87
C ARG A 45 15.56 3.14 16.26
N GLN A 46 15.57 4.32 15.60
CA GLN A 46 16.45 5.44 15.94
C GLN A 46 15.90 6.31 17.07
N GLY A 47 14.70 6.01 17.60
CA GLY A 47 14.07 6.80 18.65
C GLY A 47 13.63 8.19 18.19
N VAL A 48 13.45 8.40 16.88
CA VAL A 48 13.02 9.67 16.29
C VAL A 48 11.49 9.73 16.24
N ASP A 49 10.92 10.89 16.55
CA ASP A 49 9.49 11.13 16.37
C ASP A 49 9.13 11.09 14.87
N PRO A 50 8.23 10.21 14.42
CA PRO A 50 7.80 10.14 13.02
C PRO A 50 7.16 11.42 12.47
N HIS A 51 6.75 12.35 13.35
CA HIS A 51 6.20 13.66 12.98
C HIS A 51 7.27 14.75 12.85
N ASP A 52 8.50 14.53 13.32
CA ASP A 52 9.62 15.47 13.18
C ASP A 52 10.25 15.33 11.79
N ALA A 53 9.70 16.04 10.80
CA ALA A 53 10.15 15.96 9.42
C ALA A 53 11.67 16.22 9.27
N PRO A 54 12.29 17.28 9.84
CA PRO A 54 13.73 17.49 9.77
C PRO A 54 14.55 16.32 10.31
N ALA A 55 14.15 15.75 11.46
CA ALA A 55 14.85 14.62 12.06
C ALA A 55 14.72 13.35 11.23
N VAL A 56 13.52 13.08 10.65
CA VAL A 56 13.31 11.96 9.74
C VAL A 56 14.12 12.11 8.45
N GLU A 57 14.15 13.32 7.87
CA GLU A 57 14.93 13.62 6.66
C GLU A 57 16.43 13.36 6.86
N ALA A 58 16.96 13.70 8.02
CA ALA A 58 18.37 13.47 8.36
C ALA A 58 18.75 11.97 8.38
N LEU A 59 17.79 11.07 8.57
CA LEU A 59 18.03 9.63 8.55
C LEU A 59 18.10 9.06 7.13
N LEU A 60 17.41 9.65 6.15
CA LEU A 60 17.25 9.08 4.81
C LEU A 60 18.57 8.71 4.11
N PRO A 61 19.66 9.50 4.18
CA PRO A 61 20.93 9.14 3.57
C PRO A 61 21.58 7.86 4.13
N HIS A 62 21.13 7.40 5.29
CA HIS A 62 21.65 6.22 5.99
C HIS A 62 20.75 4.99 5.84
N ILE A 63 19.69 5.10 5.03
CA ILE A 63 18.71 4.04 4.82
C ILE A 63 18.89 3.43 3.43
N GLN A 64 19.04 2.12 3.38
CA GLN A 64 18.95 1.34 2.15
C GLN A 64 17.71 0.44 2.25
N VAL A 65 16.74 0.67 1.37
CA VAL A 65 15.53 -0.15 1.25
C VAL A 65 15.63 -0.99 -0.01
N GLU A 66 15.51 -2.30 0.16
CA GLU A 66 15.52 -3.23 -0.97
C GLU A 66 14.31 -4.16 -0.92
N LEU A 67 13.87 -4.59 -2.09
CA LEU A 67 12.84 -5.61 -2.26
C LEU A 67 13.47 -6.86 -2.86
N ALA A 68 13.27 -7.98 -2.17
CA ALA A 68 13.59 -9.29 -2.72
C ALA A 68 12.28 -10.06 -2.97
N TYR A 69 12.27 -10.90 -3.99
CA TYR A 69 11.13 -11.73 -4.34
C TYR A 69 11.48 -13.19 -4.13
N THR A 70 10.65 -13.89 -3.37
CA THR A 70 10.79 -15.32 -3.10
C THR A 70 9.49 -16.04 -3.51
N PRO A 71 9.47 -17.37 -3.56
CA PRO A 71 8.23 -18.13 -3.79
C PRO A 71 7.12 -17.78 -2.81
N GLU A 72 7.46 -17.36 -1.58
CA GLU A 72 6.53 -16.96 -0.52
C GLU A 72 6.00 -15.54 -0.72
N GLY A 73 6.68 -14.73 -1.54
CA GLY A 73 6.28 -13.36 -1.89
C GLY A 73 7.37 -12.32 -1.75
N GLN A 74 6.96 -11.06 -1.64
CA GLN A 74 7.86 -9.92 -1.47
C GLN A 74 8.45 -9.92 -0.06
N LYS A 75 9.79 -9.79 0.01
CA LYS A 75 10.54 -9.50 1.23
C LYS A 75 11.03 -8.07 1.24
N MET A 76 11.05 -7.48 2.43
CA MET A 76 11.58 -6.13 2.65
C MET A 76 12.91 -6.22 3.38
N LEU A 77 13.94 -5.62 2.80
CA LEU A 77 15.26 -5.52 3.41
C LEU A 77 15.53 -4.06 3.81
N LEU A 78 15.99 -3.88 5.04
CA LEU A 78 16.45 -2.61 5.58
C LEU A 78 17.93 -2.73 5.92
N ASN A 79 18.78 -2.02 5.20
CA ASN A 79 20.24 -2.10 5.37
C ASN A 79 20.76 -3.57 5.36
N GLY A 80 20.17 -4.41 4.49
CA GLY A 80 20.48 -5.83 4.37
C GLY A 80 19.76 -6.78 5.33
N GLU A 81 19.07 -6.28 6.36
CA GLU A 81 18.27 -7.08 7.30
C GLU A 81 16.87 -7.38 6.73
N ASP A 82 16.42 -8.64 6.76
CA ASP A 82 15.02 -9.00 6.44
C ASP A 82 14.08 -8.53 7.57
N VAL A 83 13.32 -7.47 7.29
CA VAL A 83 12.37 -6.87 8.23
C VAL A 83 10.89 -7.18 7.91
N THR A 84 10.64 -8.10 7.00
CA THR A 84 9.28 -8.43 6.49
C THR A 84 8.29 -8.73 7.61
N GLY A 85 8.73 -9.48 8.63
CA GLY A 85 7.90 -9.82 9.79
C GLY A 85 7.72 -8.69 10.80
N LEU A 86 8.58 -7.67 10.75
CA LEU A 86 8.64 -6.60 11.75
C LEU A 86 7.81 -5.35 11.38
N ILE A 87 7.55 -5.16 10.09
CA ILE A 87 6.92 -3.94 9.55
C ILE A 87 5.38 -3.89 9.66
N ARG A 88 4.74 -4.92 10.25
CA ARG A 88 3.26 -5.01 10.28
C ARG A 88 2.66 -4.86 11.69
N THR A 89 3.42 -4.30 12.62
CA THR A 89 2.93 -3.98 13.97
C THR A 89 2.02 -2.74 13.94
N PRO A 90 1.12 -2.59 14.94
CA PRO A 90 0.32 -1.36 15.08
C PRO A 90 1.18 -0.09 15.18
N GLU A 91 2.27 -0.14 15.95
CA GLU A 91 3.20 0.96 16.13
C GLU A 91 3.82 1.41 14.82
N VAL A 92 4.39 0.49 14.02
CA VAL A 92 4.95 0.78 12.70
C VAL A 92 3.87 1.31 11.76
N SER A 93 2.64 0.80 11.86
CA SER A 93 1.53 1.26 11.01
C SER A 93 1.13 2.71 11.30
N MET A 94 1.15 3.14 12.57
CA MET A 94 0.92 4.55 12.95
C MET A 94 2.06 5.45 12.48
N ALA A 95 3.30 5.07 12.76
CA ALA A 95 4.49 5.81 12.32
C ALA A 95 4.54 5.95 10.79
N THR A 96 4.08 4.94 10.05
CA THR A 96 4.03 4.97 8.58
C THR A 96 3.13 6.09 8.06
N SER A 97 2.00 6.33 8.69
CA SER A 97 1.09 7.42 8.29
C SER A 97 1.80 8.78 8.40
N ALA A 98 2.51 9.04 9.50
CA ALA A 98 3.28 10.25 9.70
C ALA A 98 4.45 10.37 8.70
N CYS A 99 5.31 9.35 8.60
CA CYS A 99 6.46 9.36 7.68
C CYS A 99 6.03 9.52 6.22
N SER A 100 4.92 8.90 5.80
CA SER A 100 4.44 9.00 4.41
C SER A 100 3.89 10.37 4.03
N ALA A 101 3.61 11.24 4.99
CA ALA A 101 3.21 12.62 4.76
C ALA A 101 4.42 13.53 4.48
N ILE A 102 5.64 13.12 4.84
CA ILE A 102 6.87 13.89 4.67
C ILE A 102 7.30 13.85 3.19
N PRO A 103 7.39 15.02 2.50
CA PRO A 103 7.75 15.06 1.07
C PRO A 103 9.09 14.41 0.74
N ALA A 104 10.11 14.58 1.58
CA ALA A 104 11.43 14.00 1.37
C ALA A 104 11.42 12.46 1.42
N VAL A 105 10.65 11.85 2.32
CA VAL A 105 10.46 10.39 2.35
C VAL A 105 9.85 9.89 1.05
N ARG A 106 8.87 10.61 0.52
CA ARG A 106 8.22 10.27 -0.75
C ARG A 106 9.19 10.38 -1.93
N ALA A 107 9.94 11.48 -2.00
CA ALA A 107 10.96 11.69 -3.02
C ALA A 107 12.05 10.60 -2.97
N PHE A 108 12.51 10.25 -1.78
CA PHE A 108 13.49 9.18 -1.55
C PHE A 108 13.03 7.82 -2.10
N LEU A 109 11.76 7.47 -1.92
CA LEU A 109 11.21 6.18 -2.36
C LEU A 109 10.71 6.16 -3.81
N LEU A 110 10.53 7.32 -4.46
CA LEU A 110 9.89 7.42 -5.76
C LEU A 110 10.63 6.64 -6.85
N GLU A 111 11.95 6.82 -6.95
CA GLU A 111 12.75 6.15 -7.97
C GLU A 111 12.83 4.64 -7.75
N LEU A 112 12.90 4.17 -6.51
CA LEU A 112 12.84 2.74 -6.20
C LEU A 112 11.55 2.11 -6.76
N GLN A 113 10.41 2.77 -6.54
CA GLN A 113 9.11 2.27 -7.03
C GLN A 113 9.05 2.28 -8.55
N ARG A 114 9.50 3.36 -9.19
CA ARG A 114 9.53 3.48 -10.65
C ARG A 114 10.45 2.46 -11.31
N ASP A 115 11.61 2.20 -10.72
CA ASP A 115 12.55 1.21 -11.22
C ASP A 115 11.99 -0.21 -11.24
N LEU A 116 11.18 -0.56 -10.24
CA LEU A 116 10.49 -1.85 -10.21
C LEU A 116 9.54 -2.00 -11.41
N ALA A 117 8.80 -0.95 -11.75
CA ALA A 117 7.88 -0.95 -12.89
C ALA A 117 8.61 -0.89 -14.25
N ARG A 118 9.79 -0.25 -14.33
CA ARG A 118 10.60 -0.24 -15.57
C ARG A 118 11.17 -1.61 -15.91
N LYS A 119 11.45 -2.43 -14.88
CA LYS A 119 12.13 -3.72 -15.04
C LYS A 119 11.18 -4.92 -15.15
N ASN A 120 9.92 -4.76 -14.75
CA ASN A 120 8.96 -5.86 -14.63
C ASN A 120 7.56 -5.47 -15.11
N ASN A 121 6.77 -6.46 -15.48
CA ASN A 121 5.32 -6.29 -15.50
C ASN A 121 4.83 -6.29 -14.04
N VAL A 122 4.15 -5.22 -13.59
CA VAL A 122 3.83 -5.03 -12.17
C VAL A 122 2.35 -4.79 -11.92
N LEU A 123 1.86 -5.32 -10.80
CA LEU A 123 0.71 -4.78 -10.08
C LEU A 123 1.23 -4.09 -8.83
N MET A 124 1.12 -2.78 -8.78
CA MET A 124 1.63 -1.96 -7.67
C MET A 124 0.45 -1.35 -6.93
N ASP A 125 0.33 -1.61 -5.62
CA ASP A 125 -0.74 -1.03 -4.80
C ASP A 125 -0.25 0.04 -3.84
N GLY A 126 -1.09 1.06 -3.64
CA GLY A 126 -0.78 2.17 -2.76
C GLY A 126 -1.94 3.14 -2.54
N ARG A 127 -1.63 4.45 -2.60
CA ARG A 127 -2.58 5.55 -2.41
C ARG A 127 -2.54 6.58 -3.54
N ASP A 128 -1.42 6.65 -4.22
CA ASP A 128 -1.11 7.66 -5.24
C ASP A 128 -0.26 7.07 -6.38
N ILE A 129 -0.43 5.78 -6.61
CA ILE A 129 0.36 5.08 -7.64
C ILE A 129 -0.01 5.61 -9.02
N GLY A 130 -1.29 5.69 -9.35
CA GLY A 130 -1.77 6.17 -10.64
C GLY A 130 -1.73 7.67 -10.81
N THR A 131 -1.57 8.44 -9.72
CA THR A 131 -1.53 9.92 -9.79
C THR A 131 -0.12 10.49 -9.72
N VAL A 132 0.83 9.82 -9.04
CA VAL A 132 2.18 10.34 -8.76
C VAL A 132 3.29 9.37 -9.15
N VAL A 133 3.20 8.10 -8.72
CA VAL A 133 4.30 7.15 -8.90
C VAL A 133 4.39 6.69 -10.35
N LEU A 134 3.28 6.20 -10.91
CA LEU A 134 3.15 5.68 -12.27
C LEU A 134 2.01 6.38 -13.03
N PRO A 135 2.13 7.69 -13.30
CA PRO A 135 1.08 8.45 -13.97
C PRO A 135 0.77 7.94 -15.39
N ASP A 136 1.73 7.23 -16.00
CA ASP A 136 1.60 6.65 -17.33
C ASP A 136 1.33 5.14 -17.30
N ALA A 137 0.85 4.58 -16.17
CA ALA A 137 0.47 3.18 -16.08
C ALA A 137 -0.62 2.83 -17.10
N GLN A 138 -0.47 1.67 -17.77
CA GLN A 138 -1.40 1.21 -18.82
C GLN A 138 -2.80 0.93 -18.28
N LEU A 139 -2.90 0.61 -17.00
CA LEU A 139 -4.18 0.46 -16.30
C LEU A 139 -4.07 1.10 -14.91
N LYS A 140 -5.02 1.96 -14.59
CA LYS A 140 -5.16 2.55 -13.26
C LYS A 140 -6.50 2.11 -12.69
N ILE A 141 -6.48 1.63 -11.45
CA ILE A 141 -7.66 1.17 -10.73
C ILE A 141 -7.73 1.89 -9.40
N PHE A 142 -8.89 2.40 -9.08
CA PHE A 142 -9.22 2.85 -7.75
C PHE A 142 -10.13 1.83 -7.09
N LEU A 143 -9.54 0.95 -6.27
CA LEU A 143 -10.26 -0.13 -5.59
C LEU A 143 -10.77 0.35 -4.25
N THR A 144 -12.08 0.31 -4.05
CA THR A 144 -12.73 0.79 -2.84
C THR A 144 -13.74 -0.22 -2.30
N ALA A 145 -14.16 0.00 -1.07
CA ALA A 145 -15.32 -0.59 -0.42
C ALA A 145 -15.84 0.42 0.63
N SER A 146 -17.11 0.32 1.02
CA SER A 146 -17.67 1.18 2.07
C SER A 146 -16.87 1.06 3.38
N PRO A 147 -16.79 2.12 4.19
CA PRO A 147 -16.13 2.07 5.49
C PRO A 147 -16.67 0.95 6.39
N GLU A 148 -17.99 0.74 6.35
CA GLU A 148 -18.71 -0.27 7.12
C GLU A 148 -18.27 -1.68 6.71
N GLU A 149 -18.17 -1.94 5.40
CA GLU A 149 -17.73 -3.24 4.89
C GLU A 149 -16.26 -3.50 5.25
N ARG A 150 -15.41 -2.49 5.14
CA ARG A 150 -14.00 -2.59 5.53
C ARG A 150 -13.84 -2.84 7.03
N ALA A 151 -14.69 -2.24 7.86
CA ALA A 151 -14.73 -2.49 9.29
C ALA A 151 -15.17 -3.94 9.59
N ARG A 152 -16.22 -4.45 8.93
CA ARG A 152 -16.65 -5.85 9.06
C ARG A 152 -15.54 -6.83 8.69
N ARG A 153 -14.87 -6.61 7.54
CA ARG A 153 -13.73 -7.44 7.10
C ARG A 153 -12.61 -7.45 8.14
N ARG A 154 -12.31 -6.29 8.74
CA ARG A 154 -11.27 -6.17 9.75
C ARG A 154 -11.64 -6.88 11.05
N VAL A 155 -12.87 -6.78 11.51
CA VAL A 155 -13.38 -7.52 12.69
C VAL A 155 -13.26 -9.02 12.45
N ALA A 156 -13.72 -9.52 11.29
CA ALA A 156 -13.61 -10.94 10.93
C ALA A 156 -12.15 -11.41 10.94
N GLN A 157 -11.24 -10.66 10.34
CA GLN A 157 -9.81 -10.97 10.33
C GLN A 157 -9.19 -11.04 11.73
N LEU A 158 -9.58 -10.13 12.63
CA LEU A 158 -9.09 -10.15 14.02
C LEU A 158 -9.67 -11.33 14.80
N ALA A 159 -10.94 -11.66 14.58
CA ALA A 159 -11.59 -12.83 15.19
C ALA A 159 -10.91 -14.15 14.75
N GLU A 160 -10.56 -14.29 13.47
CA GLU A 160 -9.79 -15.44 12.95
C GLU A 160 -8.41 -15.56 13.62
N ALA A 161 -7.80 -14.42 14.00
CA ALA A 161 -6.54 -14.37 14.74
C ALA A 161 -6.73 -14.55 16.27
N GLY A 162 -7.94 -14.85 16.75
CA GLY A 162 -8.25 -15.03 18.17
C GLY A 162 -8.29 -13.71 18.97
N GLN A 163 -8.39 -12.57 18.29
CA GLN A 163 -8.43 -11.26 18.93
C GLN A 163 -9.87 -10.72 18.97
N GLN A 164 -10.26 -10.12 20.10
CA GLN A 164 -11.51 -9.38 20.19
C GLN A 164 -11.35 -7.99 19.57
N ALA A 165 -12.37 -7.54 18.86
CA ALA A 165 -12.35 -6.25 18.18
C ALA A 165 -13.70 -5.52 18.36
N ASP A 166 -13.63 -4.24 18.68
CA ASP A 166 -14.78 -3.35 18.72
C ASP A 166 -15.01 -2.79 17.31
N TYR A 167 -16.14 -3.14 16.72
CA TYR A 167 -16.53 -2.69 15.38
C TYR A 167 -16.58 -1.15 15.27
N GLU A 168 -17.18 -0.49 16.26
CA GLU A 168 -17.33 0.97 16.24
C GLU A 168 -15.99 1.70 16.35
N ALA A 169 -15.05 1.15 17.15
CA ALA A 169 -13.70 1.69 17.23
C ALA A 169 -12.97 1.53 15.89
N ILE A 170 -13.05 0.34 15.27
CA ILE A 170 -12.43 0.07 13.96
C ILE A 170 -13.03 0.95 12.87
N LEU A 171 -14.34 1.16 12.86
CA LEU A 171 -15.00 2.02 11.89
C LEU A 171 -14.52 3.47 12.01
N ARG A 172 -14.45 4.01 13.24
CA ARG A 172 -13.89 5.34 13.48
C ARG A 172 -12.46 5.48 13.01
N ASP A 173 -11.61 4.50 13.30
CA ASP A 173 -10.20 4.49 12.87
C ASP A 173 -10.07 4.49 11.34
N ILE A 174 -10.92 3.71 10.66
CA ILE A 174 -10.99 3.65 9.19
C ILE A 174 -11.39 5.02 8.63
N GLN A 175 -12.44 5.63 9.14
CA GLN A 175 -12.94 6.94 8.69
C GLN A 175 -11.91 8.05 8.92
N GLN A 176 -11.25 8.04 10.09
CA GLN A 176 -10.19 9.00 10.41
C GLN A 176 -9.00 8.86 9.45
N ARG A 177 -8.59 7.63 9.17
CA ARG A 177 -7.49 7.35 8.25
C ARG A 177 -7.83 7.75 6.80
N ASP A 178 -9.05 7.47 6.36
CA ASP A 178 -9.52 7.90 5.02
C ASP A 178 -9.50 9.42 4.89
N TYR A 179 -9.93 10.11 5.95
CA TYR A 179 -9.86 11.57 5.99
C TYR A 179 -8.41 12.05 5.89
N GLN A 180 -7.49 11.48 6.68
CA GLN A 180 -6.06 11.85 6.64
C GLN A 180 -5.44 11.58 5.27
N ASP A 181 -5.68 10.37 4.70
CA ASP A 181 -5.12 9.99 3.40
C ASP A 181 -5.65 10.91 2.28
N SER A 182 -6.91 11.34 2.31
CA SER A 182 -7.53 12.18 1.28
C SER A 182 -7.25 13.67 1.42
N HIS A 183 -6.90 14.16 2.64
CA HIS A 183 -6.67 15.58 2.91
C HIS A 183 -5.20 15.94 3.16
N ARG A 184 -4.28 15.01 3.03
CA ARG A 184 -2.85 15.35 3.14
C ARG A 184 -2.43 16.27 1.99
N GLU A 185 -1.54 17.23 2.28
CA GLU A 185 -1.08 18.22 1.29
C GLU A 185 -0.31 17.57 0.14
N THR A 186 0.49 16.55 0.44
CA THR A 186 1.33 15.89 -0.55
C THR A 186 0.68 14.57 -0.99
N ALA A 187 0.42 14.44 -2.30
CA ALA A 187 -0.10 13.23 -2.95
C ALA A 187 -1.36 12.66 -2.26
N PRO A 188 -2.45 13.44 -2.14
CA PRO A 188 -3.68 12.98 -1.48
C PRO A 188 -4.25 11.74 -2.18
N LEU A 189 -4.90 10.88 -1.39
CA LEU A 189 -5.63 9.74 -1.92
C LEU A 189 -6.82 10.23 -2.75
N ARG A 190 -6.74 10.06 -4.04
CA ARG A 190 -7.82 10.34 -5.01
C ARG A 190 -7.68 9.44 -6.22
N PRO A 191 -8.77 9.11 -6.91
CA PRO A 191 -8.67 8.41 -8.20
C PRO A 191 -7.93 9.27 -9.22
N ALA A 192 -7.12 8.64 -10.06
CA ALA A 192 -6.62 9.30 -11.28
C ALA A 192 -7.79 9.53 -12.24
N GLU A 193 -7.68 10.53 -13.12
CA GLU A 193 -8.76 10.91 -14.04
C GLU A 193 -9.19 9.75 -14.97
N ASP A 194 -8.23 8.92 -15.36
CA ASP A 194 -8.40 7.75 -16.21
C ASP A 194 -8.52 6.43 -15.41
N ALA A 195 -8.68 6.48 -14.09
CA ALA A 195 -8.80 5.29 -13.28
C ALA A 195 -10.17 4.63 -13.42
N VAL A 196 -10.17 3.31 -13.53
CA VAL A 196 -11.37 2.49 -13.38
C VAL A 196 -11.74 2.41 -11.90
N LEU A 197 -12.93 2.86 -11.55
CA LEU A 197 -13.47 2.70 -10.19
C LEU A 197 -13.95 1.25 -10.01
N LEU A 198 -13.41 0.57 -9.02
CA LEU A 198 -13.79 -0.78 -8.66
C LEU A 198 -14.26 -0.81 -7.20
N ASP A 199 -15.57 -0.67 -7.02
CA ASP A 199 -16.20 -0.89 -5.72
C ASP A 199 -16.42 -2.40 -5.53
N ASN A 200 -15.79 -2.96 -4.49
CA ASN A 200 -15.90 -4.38 -4.17
C ASN A 200 -16.68 -4.64 -2.87
N SER A 201 -17.53 -3.69 -2.46
CA SER A 201 -18.32 -3.82 -1.23
C SER A 201 -19.16 -5.10 -1.22
N ASP A 202 -19.76 -5.43 -2.37
CA ASP A 202 -20.65 -6.59 -2.54
C ASP A 202 -19.96 -7.80 -3.19
N PHE A 203 -18.64 -7.71 -3.43
CA PHE A 203 -17.89 -8.77 -4.09
C PHE A 203 -17.26 -9.72 -3.07
N THR A 204 -17.27 -11.00 -3.41
CA THR A 204 -16.37 -11.96 -2.78
C THR A 204 -14.93 -11.63 -3.16
N PHE A 205 -13.98 -12.19 -2.39
CA PHE A 205 -12.55 -12.09 -2.73
C PHE A 205 -12.28 -12.58 -4.16
N GLN A 206 -12.84 -13.74 -4.52
CA GLN A 206 -12.64 -14.36 -5.83
C GLN A 206 -13.18 -13.47 -6.97
N GLN A 207 -14.39 -12.91 -6.82
CA GLN A 207 -14.98 -11.98 -7.79
C GLN A 207 -14.13 -10.71 -7.96
N SER A 208 -13.56 -10.20 -6.89
CA SER A 208 -12.65 -9.04 -6.94
C SER A 208 -11.38 -9.37 -7.75
N VAL A 209 -10.81 -10.56 -7.57
CA VAL A 209 -9.63 -11.02 -8.32
C VAL A 209 -9.97 -11.20 -9.79
N GLU A 210 -11.05 -11.91 -10.11
CA GLU A 210 -11.50 -12.16 -11.48
C GLU A 210 -11.77 -10.85 -12.23
N ARG A 211 -12.41 -9.89 -11.57
CA ARG A 211 -12.67 -8.58 -12.17
C ARG A 211 -11.39 -7.82 -12.46
N LEU A 212 -10.43 -7.82 -11.52
CA LEU A 212 -9.13 -7.19 -11.72
C LEU A 212 -8.35 -7.85 -12.87
N VAL A 213 -8.28 -9.17 -12.88
CA VAL A 213 -7.61 -9.94 -13.94
C VAL A 213 -8.25 -9.66 -15.30
N GLY A 214 -9.60 -9.65 -15.37
CA GLY A 214 -10.34 -9.30 -16.59
C GLY A 214 -9.94 -7.94 -17.13
N LEU A 215 -9.94 -6.90 -16.27
CA LEU A 215 -9.54 -5.54 -16.65
C LEU A 215 -8.10 -5.46 -17.18
N VAL A 216 -7.18 -6.23 -16.59
CA VAL A 216 -5.79 -6.30 -17.08
C VAL A 216 -5.73 -6.94 -18.46
N ARG A 217 -6.41 -8.09 -18.66
CA ARG A 217 -6.42 -8.82 -19.94
C ARG A 217 -7.06 -8.02 -21.08
N GLU A 218 -8.05 -7.18 -20.78
CA GLU A 218 -8.68 -6.28 -21.76
C GLU A 218 -7.73 -5.17 -22.27
N ARG A 219 -6.64 -4.90 -21.54
CA ARG A 219 -5.68 -3.82 -21.85
C ARG A 219 -4.32 -4.31 -22.34
N MET A 220 -4.09 -5.63 -22.28
CA MET A 220 -2.87 -6.27 -22.82
C MET A 220 -3.01 -6.55 -24.32
#